data_995b676a937c20c46ae2be9e0f5d12ea
#
_entry.id   995b676a937c20c46ae2be9e0f5d12ea
#
_cell.length_a   1.000
_cell.length_b   1.000
_cell.length_c   1.000
_cell.angle_alpha   90.00
_cell.angle_beta   90.00
_cell.angle_gamma   90.00
#
_symmetry.space_group_name_H-M   'P 1'
#
loop_
_entity.id
_entity.type
_entity.pdbx_description
1 polymer ?
#
loop_
_entity_poly.entity_id
_entity_poly.type
_entity_poly.pdbx_seq_one_letter_code
_entity_poly.pdbx_strand_id
1 'polypeptide(L)' 'MTFGQFKNIVPNDVTLWLQDRQGDCIDNGELQYLSDKYDGLRVIRVFPERYPAISSMGITVEVEGNL' A
#
# COMPACT_ATOMS: atom_id res chain seq x y z
N MET A 1 7.84 3.78 9.66
CA MET A 1 6.44 3.64 10.11
C MET A 1 5.87 2.32 9.67
N THR A 2 4.90 1.81 10.39
CA THR A 2 4.19 0.61 9.98
C THR A 2 3.08 0.96 9.02
N PHE A 3 2.60 -0.05 8.30
CA PHE A 3 1.47 0.15 7.39
C PHE A 3 0.22 0.60 8.15
N GLY A 4 0.03 0.08 9.38
CA GLY A 4 -1.08 0.54 10.20
C GLY A 4 -1.01 2.02 10.52
N GLN A 5 0.18 2.53 10.80
CA GLN A 5 0.37 3.96 11.01
C GLN A 5 0.13 4.75 9.73
N PHE A 6 0.60 4.21 8.60
CA PHE A 6 0.39 4.84 7.30
C PHE A 6 -1.11 5.00 6.99
N LYS A 7 -1.91 3.99 7.32
CA LYS A 7 -3.34 4.02 7.07
C LYS A 7 -4.03 5.17 7.81
N ASN A 8 -3.43 5.65 8.90
CA ASN A 8 -4.04 6.71 9.70
C ASN A 8 -3.79 8.11 9.14
N ILE A 9 -2.89 8.24 8.18
CA ILE A 9 -2.50 9.57 7.68
C ILE A 9 -2.87 9.79 6.21
N VAL A 10 -3.53 8.83 5.60
CA VAL A 10 -4.00 8.96 4.22
C VAL A 10 -5.50 8.71 4.18
N PRO A 11 -6.21 9.29 3.20
CA PRO A 11 -7.63 9.00 3.04
C PRO A 11 -7.86 7.52 2.81
N ASN A 12 -8.91 6.98 3.42
CA ASN A 12 -9.17 5.55 3.32
C ASN A 12 -9.74 5.11 1.98
N ASP A 13 -10.11 6.05 1.12
CA ASP A 13 -10.61 5.74 -0.22
C ASP A 13 -9.53 5.83 -1.30
N VAL A 14 -8.27 6.05 -0.91
CA VAL A 14 -7.20 6.09 -1.89
C VAL A 14 -6.96 4.69 -2.45
N THR A 15 -6.74 4.61 -3.75
CA THR A 15 -6.37 3.35 -4.39
C THR A 15 -4.89 3.11 -4.19
N LEU A 16 -4.55 1.90 -3.81
CA LEU A 16 -3.20 1.59 -3.37
C LEU A 16 -2.74 0.26 -3.96
N TRP A 17 -1.46 0.21 -4.32
CA TRP A 17 -0.77 -1.02 -4.70
C TRP A 17 0.29 -1.29 -3.65
N LEU A 18 0.14 -2.41 -2.96
CA LEU A 18 1.04 -2.81 -1.89
C LEU A 18 2.00 -3.85 -2.44
N GLN A 19 3.30 -3.59 -2.31
CA GLN A 19 4.31 -4.51 -2.87
C GLN A 19 5.42 -4.75 -1.87
N ASP A 20 6.15 -5.85 -2.09
CA ASP A 20 7.33 -6.17 -1.29
C ASP A 20 8.57 -5.53 -1.92
N ARG A 21 9.72 -5.82 -1.33
CA ARG A 21 10.99 -5.23 -1.78
C ARG A 21 11.41 -5.70 -3.16
N GLN A 22 10.92 -6.86 -3.59
CA GLN A 22 11.21 -7.38 -4.91
C GLN A 22 10.29 -6.80 -5.98
N GLY A 23 9.30 -6.01 -5.57
CA GLY A 23 8.35 -5.43 -6.49
C GLY A 23 7.13 -6.30 -6.74
N ASP A 24 7.01 -7.43 -6.04
CA ASP A 24 5.86 -8.30 -6.19
C ASP A 24 4.67 -7.74 -5.45
N CYS A 25 3.51 -7.78 -6.10
CA CYS A 25 2.28 -7.28 -5.50
C CYS A 25 1.84 -8.19 -4.37
N ILE A 26 1.60 -7.59 -3.21
CA ILE A 26 1.02 -8.30 -2.07
C ILE A 26 -0.49 -8.19 -2.14
N ASP A 27 -0.99 -7.00 -2.42
CA ASP A 27 -2.42 -6.74 -2.52
C ASP A 27 -2.62 -5.39 -3.17
N ASN A 28 -3.85 -5.10 -3.60
CA ASN A 28 -4.17 -3.79 -4.18
C ASN A 28 -5.66 -3.52 -4.00
N GLY A 29 -6.03 -2.25 -4.19
CA GLY A 29 -7.41 -1.80 -4.05
C GLY A 29 -7.48 -0.57 -3.19
N GLU A 30 -8.71 -0.20 -2.81
CA GLU A 30 -8.91 0.91 -1.90
C GLU A 30 -8.40 0.54 -0.52
N LEU A 31 -7.73 1.50 0.11
CA LEU A 31 -7.10 1.27 1.40
C LEU A 31 -8.07 0.73 2.45
N GLN A 32 -9.32 1.20 2.44
CA GLN A 32 -10.30 0.79 3.43
C GLN A 32 -10.68 -0.69 3.33
N TYR A 33 -10.40 -1.32 2.20
CA TYR A 33 -10.74 -2.74 1.98
C TYR A 33 -9.55 -3.67 2.14
N LEU A 34 -8.36 -3.14 2.38
CA LEU A 34 -7.19 -3.98 2.60
C LEU A 34 -7.21 -4.58 3.99
N SER A 35 -6.73 -5.81 4.10
CA SER A 35 -6.77 -6.55 5.35
C SER A 35 -5.89 -5.92 6.42
N ASP A 36 -6.34 -5.96 7.65
CA ASP A 36 -5.56 -5.50 8.81
C ASP A 36 -4.32 -6.35 9.06
N LYS A 37 -4.22 -7.52 8.43
CA LYS A 37 -3.04 -8.37 8.61
C LYS A 37 -1.77 -7.72 8.10
N TYR A 38 -1.88 -6.67 7.27
CA TYR A 38 -0.72 -5.96 6.76
C TYR A 38 -0.22 -4.87 7.71
N ASP A 39 -0.95 -4.59 8.78
CA ASP A 39 -0.67 -3.43 9.62
C ASP A 39 0.71 -3.45 10.27
N GLY A 40 1.26 -4.65 10.50
CA GLY A 40 2.58 -4.78 11.11
C GLY A 40 3.75 -4.63 10.14
N LEU A 41 3.47 -4.60 8.84
CA LEU A 41 4.53 -4.45 7.85
C LEU A 41 5.12 -3.06 7.94
N ARG A 42 6.43 -2.94 7.71
CA ARG A 42 7.10 -1.65 7.74
C ARG A 42 7.07 -1.01 6.37
N VAL A 43 6.64 0.25 6.32
CA VAL A 43 6.65 1.00 5.07
C VAL A 43 8.07 1.46 4.78
N ILE A 44 8.57 1.11 3.59
CA ILE A 44 9.92 1.47 3.16
C ILE A 44 9.86 2.68 2.26
N ARG A 45 8.98 2.67 1.27
CA ARG A 45 8.87 3.76 0.30
C ARG A 45 7.43 3.90 -0.15
N VAL A 46 7.08 5.12 -0.55
CA VAL A 46 5.78 5.42 -1.13
C VAL A 46 6.04 6.12 -2.45
N PHE A 47 5.40 5.64 -3.51
CA PHE A 47 5.55 6.21 -4.85
C PHE A 47 4.24 6.81 -5.31
N PRO A 48 4.28 7.82 -6.17
CA PRO A 48 3.08 8.22 -6.89
C PRO A 48 2.57 7.03 -7.71
N GLU A 49 1.37 7.16 -8.22
CA GLU A 49 0.77 6.13 -9.03
C GLU A 49 1.72 5.66 -10.14
N ARG A 50 1.82 4.34 -10.31
CA ARG A 50 2.79 3.73 -11.22
C ARG A 50 2.14 2.84 -12.27
N TYR A 51 0.87 2.61 -12.17
CA TYR A 51 0.23 1.62 -13.04
C TYR A 51 -0.55 2.28 -14.13
N PRO A 52 -0.21 2.01 -15.38
CA PRO A 52 -1.04 2.53 -16.48
C PRO A 52 -2.44 1.93 -16.48
N ALA A 53 -2.62 0.76 -15.90
CA ALA A 53 -3.94 0.13 -15.87
C ALA A 53 -4.89 0.78 -14.88
N ILE A 54 -4.38 1.56 -13.94
CA ILE A 54 -5.21 2.25 -12.97
C ILE A 54 -5.49 3.64 -13.51
N SER A 55 -6.73 3.90 -13.84
CA SER A 55 -7.08 5.18 -14.44
C SER A 55 -7.27 6.28 -13.41
N SER A 56 -7.53 5.92 -12.16
CA SER A 56 -7.69 6.89 -11.09
C SER A 56 -6.37 7.11 -10.39
N MET A 57 -6.31 8.18 -9.60
CA MET A 57 -5.12 8.46 -8.83
C MET A 57 -4.92 7.40 -7.77
N GLY A 58 -3.69 6.89 -7.70
CA GLY A 58 -3.34 5.89 -6.73
C GLY A 58 -1.90 6.05 -6.31
N ILE A 59 -1.50 5.23 -5.36
CA ILE A 59 -0.12 5.23 -4.88
C ILE A 59 0.38 3.80 -4.78
N THR A 60 1.69 3.66 -4.83
CA THR A 60 2.36 2.38 -4.58
C THR A 60 3.09 2.48 -3.26
N VAL A 61 2.87 1.51 -2.39
CA VAL A 61 3.52 1.45 -1.09
C VAL A 61 4.37 0.20 -1.04
N GLU A 62 5.67 0.37 -0.81
CA GLU A 62 6.59 -0.74 -0.67
C GLU A 62 6.81 -1.02 0.80
N VAL A 63 6.65 -2.28 1.18
CA VAL A 63 6.74 -2.69 2.58
C VAL A 63 7.66 -3.88 2.73
N GLU A 64 8.09 -4.12 3.98
CA GLU A 64 8.84 -5.31 4.32
C GLU A 64 8.34 -5.85 5.65
N GLY A 65 8.59 -7.15 5.88
CA GLY A 65 8.22 -7.80 7.12
C GLY A 65 7.52 -9.12 6.86
N ASN A 66 7.10 -9.75 7.93
CA ASN A 66 6.39 -11.03 7.86
C ASN A 66 4.90 -10.80 8.01
N LEU A 67 4.17 -11.50 7.18
CA LEU A 67 2.71 -11.51 7.28
C LEU A 67 2.24 -12.51 8.33
#